data_c47704338b7349ec7c3ba3fc592c7bc0
#
_entry.id   c47704338b7349ec7c3ba3fc592c7bc0
#
_cell.length_a   1.000
_cell.length_b   1.000
_cell.length_c   1.000
_cell.angle_alpha   90.00
_cell.angle_beta   90.00
_cell.angle_gamma   90.00
#
_symmetry.space_group_name_H-M   'P 1'
#
loop_
_entity.id
_entity.type
_entity.pdbx_description
1 polymer ?
#
loop_
_entity_poly.entity_id
_entity_poly.type
_entity_poly.pdbx_seq_one_letter_code
_entity_poly.pdbx_strand_id
1 'polypeptide(L)'
;PVKPRYEFKRTARGDGETFDVTDVKCPDVTAAYRLFKQREIASDLKETVCRLSDSSYDDAANQNMPSMQYELPDGNVIDVGVERYKIPELLFQPELVGSFGLGGDAPDLKNAKGLSQLVLENINRCDVDVRKDLFGGMLLAGGGSLFPQLRERLEAELHDAAPTNVRVKVTASQNAIERKFATWIGGSILASLGSFQQMWMSKQEYEEH
;
A
#
# COMPACT_ATOMS: atom_id res chain seq x y z
N PRO A 1 9.51 19.46 -10.22
CA PRO A 1 9.67 19.05 -8.82
C PRO A 1 8.36 19.23 -8.07
N VAL A 2 8.00 18.25 -7.24
CA VAL A 2 6.79 18.31 -6.42
C VAL A 2 6.97 19.38 -5.34
N LYS A 3 6.05 20.36 -5.31
CA LYS A 3 6.08 21.47 -4.35
C LYS A 3 5.07 21.24 -3.21
N PRO A 4 5.51 21.19 -1.95
CA PRO A 4 4.63 21.19 -0.79
C PRO A 4 3.75 22.45 -0.72
N ARG A 5 2.57 22.33 -0.11
CA ARG A 5 1.56 23.39 -0.07
C ARG A 5 2.05 24.73 0.50
N TYR A 6 3.01 24.72 1.40
CA TYR A 6 3.58 25.93 2.02
C TYR A 6 4.60 26.66 1.12
N GLU A 7 5.11 26.05 0.04
CA GLU A 7 6.09 26.65 -0.87
C GLU A 7 5.45 27.56 -1.92
N PHE A 8 4.14 27.66 -1.96
CA PHE A 8 3.44 28.50 -2.92
C PHE A 8 2.12 29.05 -2.36
N LYS A 9 1.66 30.14 -2.97
CA LYS A 9 0.35 30.76 -2.71
C LYS A 9 -0.48 30.69 -3.99
N ARG A 10 -1.72 30.21 -3.88
CA ARG A 10 -2.71 30.27 -4.96
C ARG A 10 -3.56 31.51 -4.77
N THR A 11 -3.70 32.32 -5.82
CA THR A 11 -4.60 33.48 -5.88
C THR A 11 -5.62 33.24 -6.98
N ALA A 12 -6.90 33.20 -6.64
CA ALA A 12 -7.95 32.99 -7.62
C ALA A 12 -7.94 34.11 -8.65
N ARG A 13 -8.07 33.78 -9.93
CA ARG A 13 -8.36 34.73 -11.00
C ARG A 13 -9.84 35.09 -10.98
N GLY A 14 -10.18 36.16 -11.62
CA GLY A 14 -11.55 36.67 -11.62
C GLY A 14 -12.61 35.75 -12.25
N ASP A 15 -12.20 34.67 -12.93
CA ASP A 15 -13.06 33.63 -13.49
C ASP A 15 -13.52 32.59 -12.45
N GLY A 16 -12.89 32.54 -11.26
CA GLY A 16 -13.20 31.60 -10.20
C GLY A 16 -12.72 30.16 -10.44
N GLU A 17 -12.25 29.84 -11.64
CA GLU A 17 -11.83 28.47 -12.02
C GLU A 17 -10.30 28.32 -12.11
N THR A 18 -9.58 29.41 -12.37
CA THR A 18 -8.12 29.39 -12.53
C THR A 18 -7.40 30.12 -11.40
N PHE A 19 -6.17 29.71 -11.13
CA PHE A 19 -5.34 30.27 -10.05
C PHE A 19 -3.99 30.73 -10.59
N ASP A 20 -3.52 31.86 -10.10
CA ASP A 20 -2.12 32.24 -10.21
C ASP A 20 -1.33 31.62 -9.06
N VAL A 21 -0.22 30.98 -9.37
CA VAL A 21 0.65 30.34 -8.39
C VAL A 21 1.91 31.15 -8.22
N THR A 22 2.18 31.61 -7.00
CA THR A 22 3.35 32.40 -6.66
C THR A 22 4.21 31.64 -5.65
N ASP A 23 5.50 31.45 -5.94
CA ASP A 23 6.41 30.77 -5.04
C ASP A 23 6.66 31.59 -3.76
N VAL A 24 6.66 30.90 -2.62
CA VAL A 24 6.93 31.47 -1.30
C VAL A 24 8.28 30.96 -0.81
N LYS A 25 9.17 31.89 -0.39
CA LYS A 25 10.45 31.51 0.22
C LYS A 25 10.22 31.13 1.68
N CYS A 26 10.66 29.95 2.06
CA CYS A 26 10.54 29.40 3.43
C CYS A 26 11.94 29.06 3.98
N PRO A 27 12.74 30.06 4.39
CA PRO A 27 14.15 29.85 4.79
C PRO A 27 14.28 29.01 6.06
N ASP A 28 13.25 29.02 6.94
CA ASP A 28 13.27 28.33 8.23
C ASP A 28 12.83 26.84 8.14
N VAL A 29 12.47 26.37 6.94
CA VAL A 29 12.04 24.99 6.71
C VAL A 29 13.24 24.09 6.50
N THR A 30 13.38 23.06 7.34
CA THR A 30 14.46 22.07 7.20
C THR A 30 14.27 21.17 5.97
N ALA A 31 15.38 20.70 5.40
CA ALA A 31 15.34 19.75 4.29
C ALA A 31 14.56 18.46 4.62
N ALA A 32 14.67 17.98 5.87
CA ALA A 32 13.95 16.80 6.35
C ALA A 32 12.44 17.01 6.34
N TYR A 33 11.96 18.17 6.81
CA TYR A 33 10.52 18.50 6.79
C TYR A 33 10.01 18.65 5.35
N ARG A 34 10.79 19.29 4.49
CA ARG A 34 10.47 19.41 3.07
C ARG A 34 10.30 18.04 2.41
N LEU A 35 11.26 17.14 2.64
CA LEU A 35 11.20 15.78 2.11
C LEU A 35 9.98 15.01 2.66
N PHE A 36 9.68 15.15 3.95
CA PHE A 36 8.50 14.55 4.55
C PHE A 36 7.22 15.00 3.82
N LYS A 37 7.06 16.32 3.59
CA LYS A 37 5.90 16.87 2.89
C LYS A 37 5.83 16.46 1.41
N GLN A 38 6.96 16.31 0.74
CA GLN A 38 6.98 15.76 -0.63
C GLN A 38 6.55 14.28 -0.64
N ARG A 39 6.95 13.50 0.36
CA ARG A 39 6.52 12.10 0.51
C ARG A 39 5.04 11.97 0.81
N GLU A 40 4.43 12.90 1.54
CA GLU A 40 2.98 12.92 1.75
C GLU A 40 2.23 13.07 0.40
N ILE A 41 2.68 13.97 -0.47
CA ILE A 41 2.09 14.14 -1.80
C ILE A 41 2.28 12.88 -2.64
N ALA A 42 3.47 12.27 -2.61
CA ALA A 42 3.73 11.01 -3.30
C ALA A 42 2.86 9.85 -2.75
N SER A 43 2.59 9.84 -1.45
CA SER A 43 1.70 8.85 -0.83
C SER A 43 0.25 9.05 -1.28
N ASP A 44 -0.23 10.29 -1.31
CA ASP A 44 -1.57 10.62 -1.79
C ASP A 44 -1.74 10.23 -3.27
N LEU A 45 -0.78 10.57 -4.13
CA LEU A 45 -0.76 10.15 -5.52
C LEU A 45 -0.81 8.62 -5.64
N LYS A 46 0.02 7.93 -4.88
CA LYS A 46 0.03 6.45 -4.86
C LYS A 46 -1.33 5.87 -4.45
N GLU A 47 -1.94 6.39 -3.38
CA GLU A 47 -3.24 5.92 -2.88
C GLU A 47 -4.38 6.22 -3.85
N THR A 48 -4.28 7.31 -4.62
CA THR A 48 -5.33 7.78 -5.55
C THR A 48 -5.27 7.08 -6.90
N VAL A 49 -4.08 6.96 -7.51
CA VAL A 49 -3.99 6.54 -8.92
C VAL A 49 -3.44 5.12 -9.12
N CYS A 50 -2.67 4.58 -8.17
CA CYS A 50 -2.06 3.28 -8.35
C CYS A 50 -3.06 2.13 -8.21
N ARG A 51 -2.88 1.11 -9.03
CA ARG A 51 -3.66 -0.14 -9.01
C ARG A 51 -2.84 -1.29 -9.54
N LEU A 52 -3.19 -2.51 -9.19
CA LEU A 52 -2.58 -3.71 -9.78
C LEU A 52 -3.21 -4.06 -11.12
N SER A 53 -2.44 -4.74 -11.94
CA SER A 53 -2.93 -5.45 -13.12
C SER A 53 -3.59 -6.77 -12.70
N ASP A 54 -4.53 -7.25 -13.49
CA ASP A 54 -5.21 -8.53 -13.23
C ASP A 54 -4.27 -9.73 -13.37
N SER A 55 -3.19 -9.58 -14.14
CA SER A 55 -2.12 -10.55 -14.30
C SER A 55 -0.76 -9.94 -14.00
N SER A 56 0.30 -10.75 -13.98
CA SER A 56 1.68 -10.27 -13.86
C SER A 56 1.97 -9.13 -14.83
N TYR A 57 2.68 -8.11 -14.35
CA TYR A 57 3.01 -6.96 -15.17
C TYR A 57 3.94 -7.38 -16.34
N ASP A 58 3.56 -6.96 -17.53
CA ASP A 58 4.36 -7.08 -18.74
C ASP A 58 4.38 -5.73 -19.46
N ASP A 59 5.58 -5.20 -19.73
CA ASP A 59 5.76 -3.91 -20.41
C ASP A 59 5.02 -3.85 -21.75
N ALA A 60 5.05 -4.92 -22.54
CA ALA A 60 4.41 -4.97 -23.86
C ALA A 60 2.87 -4.94 -23.76
N ALA A 61 2.29 -5.70 -22.83
CA ALA A 61 0.85 -5.77 -22.62
C ALA A 61 0.30 -4.48 -22.02
N ASN A 62 1.08 -3.81 -21.17
CA ASN A 62 0.62 -2.64 -20.42
C ASN A 62 0.90 -1.28 -21.11
N GLN A 63 1.62 -1.24 -22.25
CA GLN A 63 1.93 0.00 -22.98
C GLN A 63 0.68 0.82 -23.36
N ASN A 64 -0.43 0.18 -23.63
CA ASN A 64 -1.68 0.81 -24.07
C ASN A 64 -2.68 1.02 -22.91
N MET A 65 -2.26 0.86 -21.66
CA MET A 65 -3.14 1.09 -20.51
C MET A 65 -3.50 2.58 -20.39
N PRO A 66 -4.77 2.89 -20.05
CA PRO A 66 -5.21 4.27 -19.94
C PRO A 66 -4.46 5.02 -18.85
N SER A 67 -3.99 6.23 -19.17
CA SER A 67 -3.46 7.16 -18.19
C SER A 67 -4.58 7.72 -17.29
N MET A 68 -4.19 8.19 -16.12
CA MET A 68 -5.06 8.88 -15.18
C MET A 68 -4.44 10.21 -14.80
N GLN A 69 -5.25 11.25 -14.83
CA GLN A 69 -4.81 12.57 -14.43
C GLN A 69 -4.80 12.70 -12.91
N TYR A 70 -3.76 13.36 -12.41
CA TYR A 70 -3.64 13.72 -11.01
C TYR A 70 -3.23 15.18 -10.88
N GLU A 71 -4.01 15.95 -10.11
CA GLU A 71 -3.71 17.35 -9.83
C GLU A 71 -2.79 17.47 -8.62
N LEU A 72 -1.62 18.04 -8.83
CA LEU A 72 -0.68 18.38 -7.77
C LEU A 72 -1.19 19.54 -6.91
N PRO A 73 -0.69 19.69 -5.66
CA PRO A 73 -1.12 20.78 -4.77
C PRO A 73 -1.00 22.19 -5.36
N ASP A 74 -0.10 22.40 -6.31
CA ASP A 74 0.08 23.69 -7.00
C ASP A 74 -0.88 23.90 -8.18
N GLY A 75 -1.71 22.91 -8.51
CA GLY A 75 -2.67 22.96 -9.62
C GLY A 75 -2.14 22.44 -10.95
N ASN A 76 -0.86 22.03 -10.99
CA ASN A 76 -0.36 21.35 -12.17
C ASN A 76 -0.97 19.95 -12.27
N VAL A 77 -1.48 19.60 -13.44
CA VAL A 77 -2.02 18.27 -13.73
C VAL A 77 -0.93 17.44 -14.38
N ILE A 78 -0.71 16.24 -13.86
CA ILE A 78 0.18 15.25 -14.43
C ILE A 78 -0.62 14.03 -14.92
N ASP A 79 -0.23 13.48 -16.06
CA ASP A 79 -0.77 12.23 -16.57
C ASP A 79 0.10 11.06 -16.07
N VAL A 80 -0.52 10.16 -15.30
CA VAL A 80 0.15 8.97 -14.79
C VAL A 80 -0.28 7.77 -15.64
N GLY A 81 0.65 7.22 -16.39
CA GLY A 81 0.41 6.13 -17.32
C GLY A 81 0.66 4.75 -16.70
N VAL A 82 1.60 4.01 -17.29
CA VAL A 82 1.96 2.65 -16.86
C VAL A 82 2.59 2.61 -15.47
N GLU A 83 3.14 3.72 -14.99
CA GLU A 83 3.75 3.84 -13.66
C GLU A 83 2.77 3.48 -12.55
N ARG A 84 1.48 3.75 -12.75
CA ARG A 84 0.41 3.41 -11.81
C ARG A 84 0.27 1.91 -11.54
N TYR A 85 0.74 1.07 -12.46
CA TYR A 85 0.76 -0.39 -12.32
C TYR A 85 2.11 -0.90 -11.81
N LYS A 86 3.23 -0.26 -12.21
CA LYS A 86 4.58 -0.66 -11.83
C LYS A 86 4.82 -0.60 -10.32
N ILE A 87 4.34 0.45 -9.66
CA ILE A 87 4.58 0.64 -8.23
C ILE A 87 3.97 -0.49 -7.38
N PRO A 88 2.67 -0.81 -7.48
CA PRO A 88 2.11 -1.90 -6.68
C PRO A 88 2.54 -3.30 -7.15
N GLU A 89 2.96 -3.47 -8.41
CA GLU A 89 3.49 -4.76 -8.90
C GLU A 89 4.73 -5.22 -8.11
N LEU A 90 5.52 -4.29 -7.59
CA LEU A 90 6.67 -4.62 -6.72
C LEU A 90 6.29 -5.40 -5.44
N LEU A 91 5.01 -5.44 -5.07
CA LEU A 91 4.53 -6.32 -4.00
C LEU A 91 4.53 -7.79 -4.41
N PHE A 92 4.37 -8.07 -5.70
CA PHE A 92 4.33 -9.43 -6.25
C PHE A 92 5.64 -9.82 -6.92
N GLN A 93 6.31 -8.86 -7.57
CA GLN A 93 7.57 -9.06 -8.31
C GLN A 93 8.61 -8.00 -7.89
N PRO A 94 9.15 -8.09 -6.65
CA PRO A 94 10.10 -7.09 -6.14
C PRO A 94 11.41 -7.02 -6.94
N GLU A 95 11.78 -8.08 -7.66
CA GLU A 95 12.94 -8.13 -8.55
C GLU A 95 12.85 -7.13 -9.71
N LEU A 96 11.65 -6.68 -10.08
CA LEU A 96 11.44 -5.69 -11.14
C LEU A 96 11.85 -4.26 -10.76
N VAL A 97 12.20 -4.01 -9.51
CA VAL A 97 12.57 -2.66 -9.03
C VAL A 97 13.67 -2.03 -9.89
N GLY A 98 14.68 -2.82 -10.29
CA GLY A 98 15.77 -2.36 -11.16
C GLY A 98 15.32 -2.05 -12.58
N SER A 99 14.50 -2.91 -13.18
CA SER A 99 13.97 -2.72 -14.55
C SER A 99 13.02 -1.53 -14.65
N PHE A 100 12.33 -1.20 -13.57
CA PHE A 100 11.46 -0.02 -13.50
C PHE A 100 12.22 1.30 -13.26
N GLY A 101 13.54 1.25 -13.11
CA GLY A 101 14.36 2.43 -12.84
C GLY A 101 14.15 3.02 -11.43
N LEU A 102 13.57 2.23 -10.52
CA LEU A 102 13.23 2.65 -9.16
C LEU A 102 14.32 2.28 -8.14
N GLY A 103 15.38 1.63 -8.61
CA GLY A 103 16.38 1.01 -7.73
C GLY A 103 17.25 1.98 -6.95
N GLY A 104 17.67 3.12 -7.52
CA GLY A 104 18.55 4.07 -6.84
C GLY A 104 19.56 3.40 -5.90
N ASP A 105 19.55 3.80 -4.62
CA ASP A 105 20.31 3.18 -3.52
C ASP A 105 19.54 2.03 -2.84
N ALA A 106 18.48 1.51 -3.48
CA ALA A 106 17.70 0.41 -2.93
C ALA A 106 18.53 -0.87 -2.81
N PRO A 107 18.32 -1.69 -1.78
CA PRO A 107 18.99 -2.98 -1.65
C PRO A 107 18.70 -3.86 -2.86
N ASP A 108 19.64 -4.75 -3.19
CA ASP A 108 19.45 -5.73 -4.24
C ASP A 108 18.27 -6.66 -3.90
N LEU A 109 17.14 -6.44 -4.58
CA LEU A 109 15.91 -7.20 -4.39
C LEU A 109 15.79 -8.42 -5.31
N LYS A 110 16.85 -8.81 -6.01
CA LYS A 110 16.83 -9.96 -6.94
C LYS A 110 16.38 -11.27 -6.31
N ASN A 111 16.65 -11.43 -5.01
CA ASN A 111 16.24 -12.62 -4.25
C ASN A 111 15.04 -12.35 -3.33
N ALA A 112 14.44 -11.17 -3.40
CA ALA A 112 13.25 -10.86 -2.62
C ALA A 112 12.05 -11.63 -3.20
N LYS A 113 11.20 -12.10 -2.30
CA LYS A 113 10.01 -12.89 -2.66
C LYS A 113 8.80 -11.98 -2.70
N GLY A 114 7.96 -12.19 -3.70
CA GLY A 114 6.67 -11.52 -3.79
C GLY A 114 5.66 -12.00 -2.75
N LEU A 115 4.57 -11.24 -2.61
CA LEU A 115 3.55 -11.48 -1.59
C LEU A 115 2.94 -12.88 -1.66
N SER A 116 2.57 -13.35 -2.85
CA SER A 116 2.01 -14.69 -3.07
C SER A 116 2.98 -15.80 -2.70
N GLN A 117 4.26 -15.64 -3.07
CA GLN A 117 5.30 -16.59 -2.72
C GLN A 117 5.52 -16.66 -1.19
N LEU A 118 5.54 -15.51 -0.51
CA LEU A 118 5.68 -15.43 0.94
C LEU A 118 4.53 -16.14 1.65
N VAL A 119 3.29 -15.90 1.19
CA VAL A 119 2.11 -16.57 1.75
C VAL A 119 2.20 -18.08 1.55
N LEU A 120 2.49 -18.54 0.33
CA LEU A 120 2.61 -19.95 0.00
C LEU A 120 3.68 -20.66 0.83
N GLU A 121 4.85 -20.06 0.97
CA GLU A 121 5.93 -20.63 1.79
C GLU A 121 5.57 -20.70 3.27
N ASN A 122 4.92 -19.67 3.81
CA ASN A 122 4.50 -19.69 5.21
C ASN A 122 3.46 -20.78 5.47
N ILE A 123 2.49 -20.95 4.58
CA ILE A 123 1.50 -22.05 4.69
C ILE A 123 2.22 -23.40 4.61
N ASN A 124 3.18 -23.55 3.68
CA ASN A 124 3.93 -24.81 3.54
C ASN A 124 4.86 -25.14 4.71
N ARG A 125 5.20 -24.16 5.54
CA ARG A 125 5.95 -24.39 6.80
C ARG A 125 5.06 -24.83 7.97
N CYS A 126 3.74 -24.66 7.84
CA CYS A 126 2.80 -25.16 8.85
C CYS A 126 2.55 -26.65 8.69
N ASP A 127 1.97 -27.27 9.73
CA ASP A 127 1.56 -28.68 9.69
C ASP A 127 0.58 -28.94 8.56
N VAL A 128 0.69 -30.10 7.93
CA VAL A 128 -0.11 -30.50 6.76
C VAL A 128 -1.62 -30.41 7.04
N ASP A 129 -2.02 -30.79 8.25
CA ASP A 129 -3.43 -30.85 8.65
C ASP A 129 -4.12 -29.47 8.63
N VAL A 130 -3.38 -28.39 8.92
CA VAL A 130 -3.93 -27.02 8.99
C VAL A 130 -3.81 -26.24 7.69
N ARG A 131 -3.01 -26.69 6.73
CA ARG A 131 -2.74 -25.95 5.48
C ARG A 131 -3.99 -25.63 4.69
N LYS A 132 -4.92 -26.59 4.62
CA LYS A 132 -6.20 -26.42 3.90
C LYS A 132 -7.04 -25.29 4.51
N ASP A 133 -7.07 -25.20 5.83
CA ASP A 133 -7.82 -24.15 6.52
C ASP A 133 -7.13 -22.79 6.37
N LEU A 134 -5.79 -22.75 6.36
CA LEU A 134 -5.03 -21.54 6.11
C LEU A 134 -5.27 -20.98 4.70
N PHE A 135 -5.32 -21.82 3.67
CA PHE A 135 -5.69 -21.38 2.32
C PHE A 135 -7.12 -20.83 2.24
N GLY A 136 -8.05 -21.39 3.02
CA GLY A 136 -9.43 -20.96 3.07
C GLY A 136 -9.73 -19.77 3.98
N GLY A 137 -8.78 -19.39 4.84
CA GLY A 137 -8.97 -18.41 5.93
C GLY A 137 -8.08 -17.18 5.86
N MET A 138 -7.59 -16.80 4.70
CA MET A 138 -6.73 -15.60 4.57
C MET A 138 -7.53 -14.31 4.74
N LEU A 139 -6.97 -13.36 5.50
CA LEU A 139 -7.53 -12.05 5.74
C LEU A 139 -6.56 -10.95 5.32
N LEU A 140 -7.03 -10.01 4.49
CA LEU A 140 -6.30 -8.80 4.13
C LEU A 140 -6.73 -7.62 4.98
N ALA A 141 -5.75 -6.97 5.62
CA ALA A 141 -5.94 -5.77 6.42
C ALA A 141 -4.79 -4.77 6.18
N GLY A 142 -4.99 -3.54 6.63
CA GLY A 142 -4.02 -2.47 6.51
C GLY A 142 -4.12 -1.67 5.22
N GLY A 143 -3.59 -0.43 5.24
CA GLY A 143 -3.70 0.52 4.13
C GLY A 143 -3.07 0.03 2.83
N GLY A 144 -1.97 -0.72 2.89
CA GLY A 144 -1.32 -1.30 1.69
C GLY A 144 -2.19 -2.30 0.95
N SER A 145 -3.18 -2.91 1.61
CA SER A 145 -4.10 -3.84 0.98
C SER A 145 -5.21 -3.16 0.16
N LEU A 146 -5.31 -1.83 0.21
CA LEU A 146 -6.35 -1.05 -0.47
C LEU A 146 -6.10 -0.83 -1.97
N PHE A 147 -4.96 -1.20 -2.49
CA PHE A 147 -4.76 -1.14 -3.93
C PHE A 147 -5.86 -1.91 -4.66
N PRO A 148 -6.55 -1.27 -5.63
CA PRO A 148 -7.51 -1.96 -6.47
C PRO A 148 -6.87 -3.20 -7.11
N GLN A 149 -7.62 -4.30 -7.20
CA GLN A 149 -7.23 -5.61 -7.73
C GLN A 149 -6.20 -6.40 -6.88
N LEU A 150 -5.76 -5.90 -5.72
CA LEU A 150 -4.76 -6.62 -4.90
C LEU A 150 -5.32 -7.95 -4.38
N ARG A 151 -6.55 -7.96 -3.89
CA ARG A 151 -7.20 -9.17 -3.37
C ARG A 151 -7.36 -10.21 -4.48
N GLU A 152 -7.91 -9.78 -5.60
CA GLU A 152 -8.22 -10.62 -6.76
C GLU A 152 -6.94 -11.23 -7.33
N ARG A 153 -5.88 -10.42 -7.46
CA ARG A 153 -4.58 -10.86 -7.94
C ARG A 153 -3.94 -11.88 -7.00
N LEU A 154 -3.95 -11.61 -5.69
CA LEU A 154 -3.40 -12.53 -4.68
C LEU A 154 -4.16 -13.86 -4.67
N GLU A 155 -5.49 -13.80 -4.75
CA GLU A 155 -6.33 -14.99 -4.76
C GLU A 155 -6.08 -15.86 -6.02
N ALA A 156 -5.92 -15.22 -7.18
CA ALA A 156 -5.61 -15.91 -8.43
C ALA A 156 -4.24 -16.60 -8.40
N GLU A 157 -3.17 -15.88 -8.02
CA GLU A 157 -1.83 -16.48 -7.95
C GLU A 157 -1.72 -17.61 -6.92
N LEU A 158 -2.40 -17.47 -5.78
CA LEU A 158 -2.43 -18.53 -4.78
C LEU A 158 -3.28 -19.73 -5.23
N HIS A 159 -4.36 -19.49 -5.97
CA HIS A 159 -5.17 -20.55 -6.55
C HIS A 159 -4.37 -21.40 -7.56
N ASP A 160 -3.57 -20.76 -8.41
CA ASP A 160 -2.72 -21.43 -9.40
C ASP A 160 -1.58 -22.23 -8.74
N ALA A 161 -1.09 -21.76 -7.59
CA ALA A 161 -0.01 -22.40 -6.85
C ALA A 161 -0.48 -23.45 -5.82
N ALA A 162 -1.75 -23.42 -5.43
CA ALA A 162 -2.31 -24.35 -4.44
C ALA A 162 -2.59 -25.74 -5.02
N PRO A 163 -2.62 -26.79 -4.19
CA PRO A 163 -3.08 -28.11 -4.64
C PRO A 163 -4.52 -28.07 -5.17
N THR A 164 -4.82 -28.86 -6.20
CA THR A 164 -6.09 -28.84 -6.95
C THR A 164 -7.36 -29.08 -6.12
N ASN A 165 -7.24 -29.69 -4.95
CA ASN A 165 -8.34 -29.99 -4.05
C ASN A 165 -8.48 -29.02 -2.88
N VAL A 166 -7.74 -27.91 -2.89
CA VAL A 166 -7.73 -26.92 -1.82
C VAL A 166 -8.47 -25.67 -2.29
N ARG A 167 -9.43 -25.23 -1.47
CA ARG A 167 -10.12 -23.96 -1.72
C ARG A 167 -9.28 -22.81 -1.21
N VAL A 168 -8.90 -21.91 -2.11
CA VAL A 168 -8.27 -20.63 -1.77
C VAL A 168 -9.36 -19.59 -1.56
N LYS A 169 -9.25 -18.81 -0.49
CA LYS A 169 -10.15 -17.69 -0.21
C LYS A 169 -9.41 -16.57 0.48
N VAL A 170 -9.42 -15.39 -0.14
CA VAL A 170 -8.87 -14.15 0.42
C VAL A 170 -10.03 -13.23 0.79
N THR A 171 -10.19 -12.95 2.07
CA THR A 171 -11.24 -12.08 2.61
C THR A 171 -10.68 -10.71 2.92
N ALA A 172 -11.42 -9.66 2.61
CA ALA A 172 -11.07 -8.28 2.95
C ALA A 172 -12.36 -7.50 3.25
N SER A 173 -12.32 -6.59 4.24
CA SER A 173 -13.44 -5.69 4.48
C SER A 173 -13.72 -4.82 3.25
N GLN A 174 -15.00 -4.67 2.90
CA GLN A 174 -15.42 -3.76 1.82
C GLN A 174 -15.29 -2.30 2.23
N ASN A 175 -15.35 -2.01 3.53
CA ASN A 175 -15.15 -0.67 4.05
C ASN A 175 -13.64 -0.37 4.11
N ALA A 176 -13.20 0.64 3.33
CA ALA A 176 -11.80 1.03 3.25
C ALA A 176 -11.22 1.50 4.60
N ILE A 177 -12.02 2.18 5.41
CA ILE A 177 -11.60 2.68 6.73
C ILE A 177 -11.41 1.51 7.70
N GLU A 178 -12.37 0.59 7.77
CA GLU A 178 -12.26 -0.61 8.59
C GLU A 178 -11.05 -1.46 8.17
N ARG A 179 -10.85 -1.64 6.87
CA ARG A 179 -9.73 -2.40 6.32
C ARG A 179 -8.39 -1.75 6.64
N LYS A 180 -8.29 -0.41 6.48
CA LYS A 180 -7.08 0.36 6.78
C LYS A 180 -6.70 0.30 8.26
N PHE A 181 -7.68 0.39 9.15
CA PHE A 181 -7.48 0.46 10.59
C PHE A 181 -7.89 -0.81 11.35
N ALA A 182 -8.04 -1.93 10.66
CA ALA A 182 -8.53 -3.20 11.23
C ALA A 182 -7.77 -3.63 12.50
N THR A 183 -6.45 -3.51 12.50
CA THR A 183 -5.60 -3.87 13.64
C THR A 183 -5.90 -3.00 14.87
N TRP A 184 -6.01 -1.68 14.68
CA TRP A 184 -6.33 -0.75 15.77
C TRP A 184 -7.74 -0.96 16.30
N ILE A 185 -8.71 -1.15 15.41
CA ILE A 185 -10.12 -1.45 15.77
C ILE A 185 -10.18 -2.76 16.58
N GLY A 186 -9.49 -3.81 16.12
CA GLY A 186 -9.43 -5.09 16.82
C GLY A 186 -8.82 -4.97 18.22
N GLY A 187 -7.74 -4.23 18.37
CA GLY A 187 -7.12 -3.93 19.66
C GLY A 187 -8.07 -3.16 20.58
N SER A 188 -8.79 -2.17 20.06
CA SER A 188 -9.79 -1.41 20.80
C SER A 188 -10.95 -2.27 21.29
N ILE A 189 -11.45 -3.18 20.43
CA ILE A 189 -12.50 -4.13 20.78
C ILE A 189 -12.02 -5.04 21.91
N LEU A 190 -10.83 -5.66 21.75
CA LEU A 190 -10.25 -6.54 22.78
C LEU A 190 -10.09 -5.81 24.12
N ALA A 191 -9.54 -4.59 24.10
CA ALA A 191 -9.35 -3.79 25.31
C ALA A 191 -10.66 -3.39 25.99
N SER A 192 -11.78 -3.38 25.28
CA SER A 192 -13.10 -3.05 25.79
C SER A 192 -13.85 -4.26 26.39
N LEU A 193 -13.33 -5.48 26.18
CA LEU A 193 -13.93 -6.68 26.78
C LEU A 193 -13.72 -6.72 28.28
N GLY A 194 -14.75 -7.08 29.06
CA GLY A 194 -14.67 -7.23 30.51
C GLY A 194 -13.60 -8.22 30.97
N SER A 195 -13.38 -9.30 30.20
CA SER A 195 -12.32 -10.29 30.44
C SER A 195 -10.91 -9.73 30.25
N PHE A 196 -10.72 -8.63 29.53
CA PHE A 196 -9.42 -8.02 29.28
C PHE A 196 -8.78 -7.51 30.57
N GLN A 197 -9.60 -7.07 31.55
CA GLN A 197 -9.13 -6.64 32.87
C GLN A 197 -8.34 -7.72 33.61
N GLN A 198 -8.62 -9.00 33.34
CA GLN A 198 -7.94 -10.14 33.94
C GLN A 198 -6.58 -10.44 33.28
N MET A 199 -6.32 -9.83 32.12
CA MET A 199 -5.08 -10.01 31.35
C MET A 199 -3.99 -8.99 31.69
N TRP A 200 -4.30 -8.01 32.51
CA TRP A 200 -3.36 -6.98 32.91
C TRP A 200 -2.33 -7.55 33.89
N MET A 201 -1.08 -7.19 33.68
CA MET A 201 -0.02 -7.40 34.65
C MET A 201 0.09 -6.13 35.51
N SER A 202 0.00 -6.24 36.81
CA SER A 202 0.21 -5.12 37.70
C SER A 202 1.69 -4.72 37.75
N LYS A 203 1.99 -3.49 38.15
CA LYS A 203 3.38 -3.04 38.33
C LYS A 203 4.11 -3.90 39.34
N GLN A 204 3.44 -4.32 40.39
CA GLN A 204 4.00 -5.16 41.43
C GLN A 204 4.40 -6.54 40.90
N GLU A 205 3.51 -7.19 40.14
CA GLU A 205 3.80 -8.47 39.50
C GLU A 205 4.97 -8.37 38.49
N TYR A 206 5.08 -7.25 37.77
CA TYR A 206 6.18 -7.01 36.83
C TYR A 206 7.53 -6.80 37.57
N GLU A 207 7.52 -6.18 38.76
CA GLU A 207 8.73 -5.92 39.55
C GLU A 207 9.19 -7.15 40.37
N GLU A 208 8.33 -8.16 40.56
CA GLU A 208 8.63 -9.42 41.26
C GLU A 208 9.30 -10.47 40.34
N HIS A 209 9.33 -10.27 39.03
CA HIS A 209 9.93 -11.11 38.01
C HIS A 209 11.09 -10.44 37.28
#